data_5b3eead872221c5f752340061375d05f
#
_entry.id   5b3eead872221c5f752340061375d05f
#
_cell.length_a   1.000
_cell.length_b   1.000
_cell.length_c   1.000
_cell.angle_alpha   90.00
_cell.angle_beta   90.00
_cell.angle_gamma   90.00
#
_symmetry.space_group_name_H-M   'P 1'
#
loop_
_entity.id
_entity.type
_entity.pdbx_description
1 polymer ?
#
loop_
_entity_poly.entity_id
_entity_poly.type
_entity_poly.pdbx_seq_one_letter_code
_entity_poly.pdbx_strand_id
1 'polypeptide(L)'
;MLVLPSLLLIAIFSKKKRRAILILEIYTLILVLLFGINIAKINYEKSLVVDTNVNIDSSEYLPFVEETKIVKLDHEASLKLTDNLPRLDGAAAAFPVYSAFVNATYPNTVSLNDGIFEYRNTVRGYRSLALKESDLFFGALPSNEQIDFAREQGNEFEYTEIAKEAFVFFVHKNNPIDSLTTEEIKKIYSGEITNWKEVGGKDEEIVAFQRNEGSGSQSMLIRFMAETPIMDPPTEQVNDFMVGIIDQ
;
A
#
# COMPACT_ATOMS: atom_id res chain seq x y z
N MET A 1 30.70 -3.33 27.43
CA MET A 1 31.79 -2.84 28.33
C MET A 1 31.28 -1.79 29.34
N LEU A 2 30.01 -1.78 29.74
CA LEU A 2 29.39 -0.85 30.71
C LEU A 2 29.00 -1.50 32.04
N VAL A 3 29.20 -2.78 32.24
CA VAL A 3 28.75 -3.52 33.43
C VAL A 3 29.82 -3.57 34.54
N LEU A 4 31.09 -3.36 34.22
CA LEU A 4 32.20 -3.42 35.19
C LEU A 4 32.29 -2.25 36.18
N PRO A 5 31.93 -0.99 35.83
CA PRO A 5 31.98 0.11 36.81
C PRO A 5 30.86 0.07 37.85
N SER A 6 29.69 -0.49 37.54
CA SER A 6 28.53 -0.54 38.42
C SER A 6 28.72 -1.55 39.57
N LEU A 7 29.33 -2.69 39.30
CA LEU A 7 29.64 -3.69 40.32
C LEU A 7 30.65 -3.21 41.38
N LEU A 8 31.58 -2.33 41.02
CA LEU A 8 32.56 -1.77 41.95
C LEU A 8 31.92 -0.72 42.89
N LEU A 9 30.95 0.08 42.40
CA LEU A 9 30.18 1.04 43.18
C LEU A 9 29.25 0.41 44.19
N ILE A 10 28.68 -0.75 43.88
CA ILE A 10 27.78 -1.50 44.79
C ILE A 10 28.50 -1.94 46.08
N ALA A 11 29.85 -2.15 46.02
CA ALA A 11 30.61 -2.60 47.19
C ALA A 11 30.65 -1.55 48.35
N ILE A 12 30.44 -0.28 48.05
CA ILE A 12 30.61 0.85 49.00
C ILE A 12 29.30 1.14 49.80
N PHE A 13 28.13 0.64 49.38
CA PHE A 13 26.86 0.99 49.98
C PHE A 13 26.36 -0.04 51.02
N SER A 14 25.50 0.40 51.95
CA SER A 14 24.82 -0.48 52.92
C SER A 14 24.01 -1.57 52.24
N LYS A 15 23.79 -2.73 52.89
CA LYS A 15 23.06 -3.87 52.33
C LYS A 15 21.67 -3.51 51.74
N LYS A 16 20.95 -2.54 52.31
CA LYS A 16 19.65 -2.09 51.80
C LYS A 16 19.81 -1.29 50.49
N LYS A 17 20.79 -0.37 50.42
CA LYS A 17 21.07 0.40 49.21
C LYS A 17 21.59 -0.50 48.06
N ARG A 18 22.41 -1.51 48.35
CA ARG A 18 22.87 -2.51 47.35
C ARG A 18 21.71 -3.26 46.74
N ARG A 19 20.71 -3.70 47.52
CA ARG A 19 19.52 -4.38 47.00
C ARG A 19 18.69 -3.46 46.10
N ALA A 20 18.50 -2.19 46.48
CA ALA A 20 17.75 -1.22 45.67
C ALA A 20 18.46 -0.93 44.34
N ILE A 21 19.78 -0.77 44.32
CA ILE A 21 20.56 -0.58 43.10
C ILE A 21 20.47 -1.82 42.20
N LEU A 22 20.58 -3.02 42.75
CA LEU A 22 20.47 -4.26 42.01
C LEU A 22 19.09 -4.42 41.33
N ILE A 23 18.01 -4.08 42.08
CA ILE A 23 16.66 -4.09 41.52
C ILE A 23 16.51 -3.09 40.42
N LEU A 24 17.06 -1.88 40.53
CA LEU A 24 17.02 -0.86 39.49
C LEU A 24 17.83 -1.30 38.26
N GLU A 25 19.01 -1.91 38.44
CA GLU A 25 19.80 -2.47 37.33
C GLU A 25 19.10 -3.59 36.60
N ILE A 26 18.45 -4.49 37.32
CA ILE A 26 17.63 -5.55 36.72
C ILE A 26 16.45 -4.97 35.93
N TYR A 27 15.77 -3.98 36.53
CA TYR A 27 14.65 -3.31 35.88
C TYR A 27 15.07 -2.59 34.60
N THR A 28 16.18 -1.83 34.63
CA THR A 28 16.72 -1.18 33.44
C THR A 28 17.16 -2.19 32.37
N LEU A 29 17.77 -3.31 32.79
CA LEU A 29 18.14 -4.38 31.87
C LEU A 29 16.92 -4.99 31.17
N ILE A 30 15.84 -5.22 31.92
CA ILE A 30 14.55 -5.72 31.35
C ILE A 30 13.99 -4.71 30.36
N LEU A 31 13.97 -3.42 30.70
CA LEU A 31 13.48 -2.38 29.76
C LEU A 31 14.31 -2.31 28.48
N VAL A 32 15.64 -2.39 28.59
CA VAL A 32 16.54 -2.42 27.44
C VAL A 32 16.30 -3.66 26.58
N LEU A 33 16.08 -4.82 27.24
CA LEU A 33 15.77 -6.06 26.52
C LEU A 33 14.43 -5.97 25.79
N LEU A 34 13.38 -5.49 26.46
CA LEU A 34 12.05 -5.30 25.83
C LEU A 34 12.11 -4.30 24.66
N PHE A 35 12.85 -3.21 24.83
CA PHE A 35 13.07 -2.24 23.76
C PHE A 35 13.84 -2.84 22.60
N GLY A 36 14.88 -3.64 22.88
CA GLY A 36 15.63 -4.36 21.85
C GLY A 36 14.78 -5.38 21.09
N ILE A 37 13.93 -6.13 21.78
CA ILE A 37 12.97 -7.06 21.16
C ILE A 37 11.98 -6.29 20.27
N ASN A 38 11.47 -5.15 20.74
CA ASN A 38 10.53 -4.34 19.94
C ASN A 38 11.19 -3.76 18.68
N ILE A 39 12.43 -3.26 18.79
CA ILE A 39 13.20 -2.81 17.61
C ILE A 39 13.47 -3.97 16.65
N ALA A 40 13.85 -5.14 17.17
CA ALA A 40 14.09 -6.32 16.35
C ALA A 40 12.82 -6.76 15.61
N LYS A 41 11.68 -6.72 16.28
CA LYS A 41 10.37 -7.00 15.69
C LYS A 41 10.04 -5.99 14.58
N ILE A 42 10.17 -4.69 14.83
CA ILE A 42 9.93 -3.63 13.83
C ILE A 42 10.88 -3.78 12.62
N ASN A 43 12.15 -4.10 12.86
CA ASN A 43 13.11 -4.31 11.77
C ASN A 43 12.83 -5.60 11.00
N TYR A 44 12.38 -6.64 11.67
CA TYR A 44 11.92 -7.87 11.03
C TYR A 44 10.69 -7.61 10.16
N GLU A 45 9.65 -6.96 10.70
CA GLU A 45 8.46 -6.57 9.95
C GLU A 45 8.82 -5.69 8.73
N LYS A 46 9.75 -4.73 8.88
CA LYS A 46 10.25 -3.93 7.75
C LYS A 46 11.04 -4.73 6.72
N SER A 47 11.75 -5.78 7.15
CA SER A 47 12.51 -6.62 6.22
C SER A 47 11.63 -7.57 5.41
N LEU A 48 10.41 -7.82 5.88
CA LEU A 48 9.39 -8.60 5.17
C LEU A 48 8.65 -7.76 4.12
N VAL A 49 8.69 -6.42 4.25
CA VAL A 49 8.20 -5.51 3.22
C VAL A 49 9.27 -5.46 2.12
N VAL A 50 8.98 -6.07 0.99
CA VAL A 50 9.80 -5.89 -0.21
C VAL A 50 9.62 -4.43 -0.63
N ASP A 51 10.59 -3.59 -0.29
CA ASP A 51 10.68 -2.20 -0.75
C ASP A 51 11.10 -2.22 -2.23
N THR A 52 10.23 -2.77 -3.05
CA THR A 52 10.33 -2.62 -4.48
C THR A 52 9.75 -1.25 -4.81
N ASN A 53 10.61 -0.27 -4.91
CA ASN A 53 10.29 1.04 -5.52
C ASN A 53 9.93 0.91 -7.02
N VAL A 54 9.49 -0.25 -7.47
CA VAL A 54 9.02 -0.48 -8.83
C VAL A 54 7.52 -0.20 -8.86
N ASN A 55 7.18 1.05 -8.72
CA ASN A 55 5.94 1.58 -9.26
C ASN A 55 6.02 1.55 -10.79
N ILE A 56 4.88 1.68 -11.48
CA ILE A 56 4.87 2.09 -12.89
C ILE A 56 5.92 3.20 -13.01
N ASP A 57 6.87 3.03 -13.92
CA ASP A 57 7.83 4.11 -14.17
C ASP A 57 7.05 5.31 -14.69
N SER A 58 6.67 6.17 -13.76
CA SER A 58 5.88 7.36 -14.07
C SER A 58 6.60 8.28 -15.05
N SER A 59 7.93 8.17 -15.16
CA SER A 59 8.72 8.97 -16.10
C SER A 59 8.38 8.67 -17.56
N GLU A 60 7.94 7.44 -17.87
CA GLU A 60 7.51 7.04 -19.20
C GLU A 60 6.16 7.66 -19.64
N TYR A 61 5.38 8.16 -18.67
CA TYR A 61 4.02 8.68 -18.86
C TYR A 61 3.89 10.15 -18.44
N LEU A 62 4.98 10.91 -18.43
CA LEU A 62 4.91 12.33 -18.10
C LEU A 62 4.23 13.13 -19.23
N PRO A 63 3.38 14.11 -18.89
CA PRO A 63 2.81 15.02 -19.89
C PRO A 63 3.90 15.98 -20.40
N PHE A 64 3.69 16.53 -21.59
CA PHE A 64 4.52 17.54 -22.22
C PHE A 64 5.98 17.13 -22.51
N VAL A 65 6.28 15.84 -22.40
CA VAL A 65 7.59 15.26 -22.75
C VAL A 65 7.53 14.65 -24.14
N GLU A 66 8.61 14.78 -24.92
CA GLU A 66 8.66 14.33 -26.31
C GLU A 66 8.53 12.80 -26.40
N GLU A 67 9.30 12.07 -25.59
CA GLU A 67 9.33 10.59 -25.58
C GLU A 67 8.38 10.03 -24.51
N THR A 68 7.12 10.45 -24.48
CA THR A 68 6.12 9.92 -23.54
C THR A 68 5.31 8.78 -24.15
N LYS A 69 4.94 7.80 -23.33
CA LYS A 69 4.04 6.68 -23.72
C LYS A 69 2.55 6.99 -23.54
N ILE A 70 2.19 8.21 -23.10
CA ILE A 70 0.77 8.57 -22.96
C ILE A 70 0.07 8.55 -24.33
N VAL A 71 -1.19 8.11 -24.31
CA VAL A 71 -2.05 8.19 -25.49
C VAL A 71 -2.39 9.67 -25.73
N LYS A 72 -2.16 10.13 -26.95
CA LYS A 72 -2.49 11.50 -27.37
C LYS A 72 -3.73 11.47 -28.26
N LEU A 73 -4.54 12.53 -28.17
CA LEU A 73 -5.63 12.73 -29.11
C LEU A 73 -5.05 12.99 -30.51
N ASP A 74 -5.77 12.58 -31.55
CA ASP A 74 -5.47 12.88 -32.96
C ASP A 74 -5.89 14.30 -33.37
N HIS A 75 -6.53 15.02 -32.49
CA HIS A 75 -6.99 16.40 -32.66
C HIS A 75 -6.81 17.17 -31.34
N GLU A 76 -6.95 18.48 -31.38
CA GLU A 76 -6.90 19.29 -30.16
C GLU A 76 -8.09 19.01 -29.27
N ALA A 77 -7.84 18.95 -27.94
CA ALA A 77 -8.91 18.85 -26.96
C ALA A 77 -9.81 20.10 -27.01
N SER A 78 -11.11 19.89 -26.99
CA SER A 78 -12.10 20.97 -26.94
C SER A 78 -12.04 21.77 -25.64
N LEU A 79 -11.57 21.16 -24.56
CA LEU A 79 -11.34 21.81 -23.27
C LEU A 79 -9.85 22.20 -23.17
N LYS A 80 -9.60 23.47 -22.88
CA LYS A 80 -8.29 24.02 -22.55
C LYS A 80 -8.42 24.83 -21.27
N LEU A 81 -7.68 24.44 -20.26
CA LEU A 81 -7.63 25.13 -18.98
C LEU A 81 -6.46 26.10 -18.99
N THR A 82 -6.70 27.33 -18.55
CA THR A 82 -5.70 28.41 -18.52
C THR A 82 -5.45 28.95 -17.12
N ASP A 83 -6.48 28.92 -16.27
CA ASP A 83 -6.48 29.44 -14.92
C ASP A 83 -7.36 28.57 -14.03
N ASN A 84 -7.27 28.76 -12.71
CA ASN A 84 -8.01 27.98 -11.71
C ASN A 84 -7.94 26.47 -11.98
N LEU A 85 -6.74 25.99 -12.23
CA LEU A 85 -6.48 24.59 -12.60
C LEU A 85 -6.92 23.65 -11.48
N PRO A 86 -7.84 22.69 -11.73
CA PRO A 86 -8.15 21.65 -10.77
C PRO A 86 -6.90 20.85 -10.40
N ARG A 87 -6.74 20.55 -9.11
CA ARG A 87 -5.64 19.76 -8.60
C ARG A 87 -5.96 18.29 -8.77
N LEU A 88 -5.14 17.58 -9.51
CA LEU A 88 -5.31 16.18 -9.85
C LEU A 88 -4.40 15.28 -9.01
N ASP A 89 -4.94 14.17 -8.57
CA ASP A 89 -4.19 13.08 -7.94
C ASP A 89 -4.73 11.73 -8.42
N GLY A 90 -4.01 10.65 -8.22
CA GLY A 90 -4.47 9.36 -8.68
C GLY A 90 -3.64 8.16 -8.23
N ALA A 91 -4.23 6.98 -8.47
CA ALA A 91 -3.60 5.70 -8.28
C ALA A 91 -2.60 5.39 -9.41
N ALA A 92 -1.62 4.53 -9.13
CA ALA A 92 -0.62 4.10 -10.09
C ALA A 92 -1.23 3.54 -11.38
N ALA A 93 -2.22 2.68 -11.28
CA ALA A 93 -2.89 2.08 -12.43
C ALA A 93 -3.57 3.12 -13.34
N ALA A 94 -4.03 4.24 -12.79
CA ALA A 94 -4.69 5.32 -13.52
C ALA A 94 -3.71 6.39 -14.04
N PHE A 95 -2.43 6.36 -13.61
CA PHE A 95 -1.46 7.40 -13.94
C PHE A 95 -1.35 7.70 -15.45
N PRO A 96 -1.22 6.71 -16.35
CA PRO A 96 -1.17 6.98 -17.77
C PRO A 96 -2.41 7.72 -18.30
N VAL A 97 -3.58 7.44 -17.73
CA VAL A 97 -4.85 8.02 -18.17
C VAL A 97 -4.97 9.48 -17.77
N TYR A 98 -4.80 9.79 -16.47
CA TYR A 98 -4.95 11.19 -16.06
C TYR A 98 -3.78 12.07 -16.46
N SER A 99 -2.58 11.49 -16.66
CA SER A 99 -1.47 12.17 -17.30
C SER A 99 -1.77 12.57 -18.75
N ALA A 100 -2.47 11.70 -19.50
CA ALA A 100 -2.96 12.03 -20.83
C ALA A 100 -4.00 13.17 -20.81
N PHE A 101 -4.88 13.22 -19.81
CA PHE A 101 -5.80 14.36 -19.62
C PHE A 101 -5.03 15.65 -19.33
N VAL A 102 -4.02 15.62 -18.46
CA VAL A 102 -3.16 16.78 -18.21
C VAL A 102 -2.50 17.24 -19.50
N ASN A 103 -1.90 16.34 -20.26
CA ASN A 103 -1.27 16.68 -21.54
C ASN A 103 -2.23 17.29 -22.56
N ALA A 104 -3.50 16.88 -22.55
CA ALA A 104 -4.48 17.36 -23.50
C ALA A 104 -5.13 18.69 -23.11
N THR A 105 -5.31 18.96 -21.81
CA THR A 105 -6.20 20.02 -21.33
C THR A 105 -5.51 21.11 -20.49
N TYR A 106 -4.36 20.81 -19.86
CA TYR A 106 -3.62 21.74 -18.99
C TYR A 106 -2.54 22.51 -19.78
N PRO A 107 -2.09 23.66 -19.26
CA PRO A 107 -0.94 24.34 -19.82
C PRO A 107 0.35 23.53 -19.57
N ASN A 108 1.32 23.65 -20.49
CA ASN A 108 2.59 22.91 -20.42
C ASN A 108 3.54 23.38 -19.30
N THR A 109 3.12 24.30 -18.50
CA THR A 109 3.81 24.75 -17.27
C THR A 109 3.53 23.82 -16.08
N VAL A 110 2.50 22.96 -16.16
CA VAL A 110 2.16 21.98 -15.12
C VAL A 110 3.12 20.80 -15.20
N SER A 111 3.63 20.38 -14.07
CA SER A 111 4.54 19.25 -13.95
C SER A 111 4.17 18.34 -12.79
N LEU A 112 4.66 17.12 -12.81
CA LEU A 112 4.38 16.15 -11.75
C LEU A 112 4.93 16.65 -10.40
N ASN A 113 4.08 16.57 -9.36
CA ASN A 113 4.35 16.99 -7.98
C ASN A 113 4.55 18.52 -7.82
N ASP A 114 3.88 19.32 -8.63
CA ASP A 114 3.89 20.79 -8.54
C ASP A 114 2.73 21.38 -7.70
N GLY A 115 1.92 20.52 -7.08
CA GLY A 115 0.74 20.90 -6.31
C GLY A 115 -0.56 20.88 -7.13
N ILE A 116 -0.49 20.78 -8.45
CA ILE A 116 -1.63 20.71 -9.38
C ILE A 116 -1.76 19.30 -9.96
N PHE A 117 -0.66 18.69 -10.33
CA PHE A 117 -0.59 17.35 -10.87
C PHE A 117 0.24 16.46 -9.95
N GLU A 118 -0.45 15.60 -9.20
CA GLU A 118 0.13 14.79 -8.13
C GLU A 118 0.01 13.30 -8.41
N TYR A 119 0.88 12.52 -7.76
CA TYR A 119 0.88 11.07 -7.79
C TYR A 119 1.15 10.51 -6.40
N ARG A 120 0.10 10.42 -5.59
CA ARG A 120 0.20 10.00 -4.18
C ARG A 120 -0.27 8.57 -3.91
N ASN A 121 -0.72 7.86 -4.94
CA ASN A 121 -1.36 6.54 -4.82
C ASN A 121 -2.71 6.58 -4.07
N THR A 122 -3.36 5.39 -3.99
CA THR A 122 -4.74 5.29 -3.53
C THR A 122 -4.95 5.82 -2.12
N VAL A 123 -4.16 5.34 -1.14
CA VAL A 123 -4.36 5.67 0.28
C VAL A 123 -4.20 7.17 0.53
N ARG A 124 -3.08 7.73 0.09
CA ARG A 124 -2.78 9.15 0.29
C ARG A 124 -3.63 10.06 -0.60
N GLY A 125 -3.92 9.63 -1.82
CA GLY A 125 -4.73 10.39 -2.75
C GLY A 125 -6.18 10.57 -2.29
N TYR A 126 -6.83 9.51 -1.79
CA TYR A 126 -8.17 9.65 -1.19
C TYR A 126 -8.16 10.50 0.08
N ARG A 127 -7.09 10.43 0.88
CA ARG A 127 -6.94 11.33 2.03
C ARG A 127 -6.82 12.79 1.59
N SER A 128 -6.01 13.09 0.58
CA SER A 128 -5.87 14.43 -0.01
C SER A 128 -7.20 14.94 -0.55
N LEU A 129 -7.96 14.09 -1.26
CA LEU A 129 -9.28 14.44 -1.76
C LEU A 129 -10.26 14.76 -0.62
N ALA A 130 -10.29 13.92 0.42
CA ALA A 130 -11.12 14.14 1.61
C ALA A 130 -10.79 15.44 2.36
N LEU A 131 -9.52 15.85 2.37
CA LEU A 131 -9.02 17.08 2.98
C LEU A 131 -9.10 18.30 2.04
N LYS A 132 -9.60 18.13 0.82
CA LYS A 132 -9.64 19.18 -0.23
C LYS A 132 -8.24 19.70 -0.59
N GLU A 133 -7.23 18.87 -0.47
CA GLU A 133 -5.88 19.14 -0.97
C GLU A 133 -5.74 18.80 -2.46
N SER A 134 -6.62 17.94 -2.99
CA SER A 134 -6.86 17.69 -4.41
C SER A 134 -8.35 17.87 -4.72
N ASP A 135 -8.65 18.16 -5.96
CA ASP A 135 -10.02 18.40 -6.44
C ASP A 135 -10.58 17.19 -7.19
N LEU A 136 -9.70 16.41 -7.81
CA LEU A 136 -10.04 15.17 -8.54
C LEU A 136 -9.06 14.07 -8.18
N PHE A 137 -9.58 12.83 -8.04
CA PHE A 137 -8.78 11.64 -7.85
C PHE A 137 -9.15 10.58 -8.90
N PHE A 138 -8.14 10.03 -9.57
CA PHE A 138 -8.29 8.99 -10.57
C PHE A 138 -7.87 7.63 -9.99
N GLY A 139 -8.80 6.68 -9.90
CA GLY A 139 -8.51 5.36 -9.35
C GLY A 139 -9.73 4.47 -9.24
N ALA A 140 -9.53 3.31 -8.64
CA ALA A 140 -10.62 2.42 -8.26
C ALA A 140 -11.49 3.08 -7.18
N LEU A 141 -12.71 2.58 -7.00
CA LEU A 141 -13.62 3.08 -5.96
C LEU A 141 -12.99 2.99 -4.56
N PRO A 142 -13.25 3.95 -3.66
CA PRO A 142 -12.69 3.99 -2.32
C PRO A 142 -13.15 2.83 -1.45
N SER A 143 -12.39 2.52 -0.41
CA SER A 143 -12.84 1.66 0.68
C SER A 143 -13.88 2.37 1.56
N ASN A 144 -14.60 1.60 2.38
CA ASN A 144 -15.55 2.17 3.33
C ASN A 144 -14.88 3.14 4.31
N GLU A 145 -13.66 2.82 4.77
CA GLU A 145 -12.89 3.70 5.66
C GLU A 145 -12.52 5.03 5.02
N GLN A 146 -12.17 5.02 3.71
CA GLN A 146 -11.89 6.25 2.98
C GLN A 146 -13.15 7.11 2.82
N ILE A 147 -14.31 6.47 2.62
CA ILE A 147 -15.61 7.16 2.56
C ILE A 147 -15.96 7.74 3.94
N ASP A 148 -15.80 6.95 5.00
CA ASP A 148 -16.12 7.39 6.36
C ASP A 148 -15.19 8.52 6.79
N PHE A 149 -13.90 8.42 6.49
CA PHE A 149 -12.96 9.52 6.71
C PHE A 149 -13.39 10.82 6.01
N ALA A 150 -13.83 10.74 4.74
CA ALA A 150 -14.30 11.92 4.02
C ALA A 150 -15.53 12.54 4.70
N ARG A 151 -16.48 11.71 5.16
CA ARG A 151 -17.68 12.16 5.90
C ARG A 151 -17.32 12.82 7.23
N GLU A 152 -16.34 12.28 7.97
CA GLU A 152 -15.82 12.90 9.19
C GLU A 152 -15.22 14.29 8.91
N GLN A 153 -14.65 14.51 7.73
CA GLN A 153 -14.16 15.82 7.28
C GLN A 153 -15.30 16.72 6.72
N GLY A 154 -16.57 16.26 6.75
CA GLY A 154 -17.72 16.99 6.23
C GLY A 154 -17.79 16.99 4.70
N ASN A 155 -17.19 16.01 4.04
CA ASN A 155 -17.14 15.88 2.58
C ASN A 155 -17.78 14.58 2.11
N GLU A 156 -18.28 14.57 0.90
CA GLU A 156 -18.75 13.38 0.18
C GLU A 156 -18.06 13.33 -1.17
N PHE A 157 -17.73 12.10 -1.62
CA PHE A 157 -17.15 11.89 -2.94
C PHE A 157 -18.25 11.78 -3.99
N GLU A 158 -18.06 12.47 -5.10
CA GLU A 158 -18.83 12.29 -6.32
C GLU A 158 -18.05 11.39 -7.28
N TYR A 159 -18.73 10.47 -7.96
CA TYR A 159 -18.10 9.45 -8.80
C TYR A 159 -18.49 9.62 -10.26
N THR A 160 -17.49 9.63 -11.15
CA THR A 160 -17.69 9.59 -12.59
C THR A 160 -16.96 8.38 -13.15
N GLU A 161 -17.67 7.43 -13.72
CA GLU A 161 -17.06 6.28 -14.40
C GLU A 161 -16.43 6.74 -15.73
N ILE A 162 -15.12 6.55 -15.87
CA ILE A 162 -14.36 6.91 -17.06
C ILE A 162 -13.81 5.69 -17.82
N ALA A 163 -13.64 4.57 -17.13
CA ALA A 163 -13.09 3.34 -17.67
C ALA A 163 -13.49 2.14 -16.80
N LYS A 164 -13.20 0.93 -17.31
CA LYS A 164 -13.28 -0.32 -16.55
C LYS A 164 -11.89 -0.87 -16.36
N GLU A 165 -11.59 -1.31 -15.15
CA GLU A 165 -10.36 -1.98 -14.78
C GLU A 165 -10.61 -3.49 -14.67
N ALA A 166 -9.69 -4.31 -15.17
CA ALA A 166 -9.72 -5.74 -14.98
C ALA A 166 -9.02 -6.08 -13.66
N PHE A 167 -9.75 -6.65 -12.69
CA PHE A 167 -9.17 -7.26 -11.51
C PHE A 167 -8.82 -8.70 -11.81
N VAL A 168 -7.52 -9.04 -11.76
CA VAL A 168 -7.02 -10.36 -12.12
C VAL A 168 -6.28 -10.99 -10.96
N PHE A 169 -6.37 -12.32 -10.90
CA PHE A 169 -5.54 -13.15 -10.03
C PHE A 169 -4.45 -13.80 -10.89
N PHE A 170 -3.26 -13.92 -10.35
CA PHE A 170 -2.14 -14.56 -11.02
C PHE A 170 -1.40 -15.48 -10.06
N VAL A 171 -0.73 -16.48 -10.61
CA VAL A 171 0.10 -17.43 -9.88
C VAL A 171 1.49 -17.46 -10.50
N HIS A 172 2.46 -18.00 -9.76
CA HIS A 172 3.81 -18.18 -10.30
C HIS A 172 3.79 -19.03 -11.57
N LYS A 173 4.60 -18.68 -12.57
CA LYS A 173 4.66 -19.32 -13.90
C LYS A 173 4.89 -20.85 -13.89
N ASN A 174 5.46 -21.38 -12.81
CA ASN A 174 5.69 -22.83 -12.62
C ASN A 174 4.53 -23.52 -11.92
N ASN A 175 3.47 -22.80 -11.54
CA ASN A 175 2.26 -23.40 -11.00
C ASN A 175 1.50 -24.06 -12.15
N PRO A 176 1.11 -25.35 -12.04
CA PRO A 176 0.41 -26.05 -13.11
C PRO A 176 -1.08 -25.68 -13.25
N ILE A 177 -1.59 -24.81 -12.39
CA ILE A 177 -2.99 -24.38 -12.43
C ILE A 177 -3.19 -23.41 -13.59
N ASP A 178 -4.04 -23.78 -14.53
CA ASP A 178 -4.40 -22.94 -15.68
C ASP A 178 -5.64 -22.08 -15.43
N SER A 179 -6.51 -22.50 -14.52
CA SER A 179 -7.73 -21.77 -14.20
C SER A 179 -8.25 -22.12 -12.80
N LEU A 180 -8.92 -21.16 -12.19
CA LEU A 180 -9.67 -21.31 -10.96
C LEU A 180 -11.06 -20.72 -11.15
N THR A 181 -12.05 -21.35 -10.56
CA THR A 181 -13.39 -20.78 -10.47
C THR A 181 -13.45 -19.67 -9.44
N THR A 182 -14.41 -18.77 -9.56
CA THR A 182 -14.67 -17.72 -8.58
C THR A 182 -14.83 -18.29 -7.16
N GLU A 183 -15.51 -19.41 -7.03
CA GLU A 183 -15.73 -20.07 -5.73
C GLU A 183 -14.44 -20.65 -5.14
N GLU A 184 -13.56 -21.23 -5.95
CA GLU A 184 -12.25 -21.71 -5.49
C GLU A 184 -11.37 -20.55 -5.03
N ILE A 185 -11.35 -19.45 -5.76
CA ILE A 185 -10.61 -18.25 -5.34
C ILE A 185 -11.14 -17.73 -4.00
N LYS A 186 -12.46 -17.65 -3.83
CA LYS A 186 -13.06 -17.24 -2.55
C LYS A 186 -12.70 -18.19 -1.42
N LYS A 187 -12.72 -19.49 -1.65
CA LYS A 187 -12.32 -20.50 -0.66
C LYS A 187 -10.84 -20.42 -0.31
N ILE A 188 -9.98 -20.08 -1.25
CA ILE A 188 -8.56 -19.83 -0.99
C ILE A 188 -8.41 -18.62 -0.07
N TYR A 189 -9.03 -17.50 -0.40
CA TYR A 189 -8.90 -16.28 0.41
C TYR A 189 -9.67 -16.32 1.73
N SER A 190 -10.64 -17.22 1.89
CA SER A 190 -11.29 -17.50 3.18
C SER A 190 -10.51 -18.48 4.07
N GLY A 191 -9.50 -19.15 3.50
CA GLY A 191 -8.73 -20.19 4.20
C GLY A 191 -9.38 -21.57 4.23
N GLU A 192 -10.47 -21.79 3.48
CA GLU A 192 -11.09 -23.11 3.34
C GLU A 192 -10.25 -24.05 2.47
N ILE A 193 -9.57 -23.52 1.44
CA ILE A 193 -8.61 -24.23 0.59
C ILE A 193 -7.22 -23.65 0.88
N THR A 194 -6.33 -24.50 1.36
CA THR A 194 -4.98 -24.10 1.80
C THR A 194 -3.87 -24.82 1.05
N ASN A 195 -4.19 -25.77 0.20
CA ASN A 195 -3.22 -26.55 -0.55
C ASN A 195 -3.62 -26.64 -2.02
N TRP A 196 -2.65 -26.40 -2.91
CA TRP A 196 -2.89 -26.43 -4.36
C TRP A 196 -3.45 -27.77 -4.88
N LYS A 197 -3.18 -28.91 -4.20
CA LYS A 197 -3.73 -30.20 -4.58
C LYS A 197 -5.27 -30.25 -4.52
N GLU A 198 -5.89 -29.43 -3.70
CA GLU A 198 -7.34 -29.36 -3.55
C GLU A 198 -8.04 -28.79 -4.80
N VAL A 199 -7.28 -28.05 -5.60
CA VAL A 199 -7.72 -27.45 -6.87
C VAL A 199 -6.98 -28.03 -8.09
N GLY A 200 -6.37 -29.22 -7.94
CA GLY A 200 -5.72 -29.94 -9.03
C GLY A 200 -4.25 -29.59 -9.26
N GLY A 201 -3.63 -28.85 -8.37
CA GLY A 201 -2.22 -28.51 -8.39
C GLY A 201 -1.33 -29.50 -7.67
N LYS A 202 -0.12 -29.08 -7.35
CA LYS A 202 0.86 -29.85 -6.58
C LYS A 202 0.48 -29.92 -5.10
N ASP A 203 1.04 -30.88 -4.37
CA ASP A 203 0.90 -30.94 -2.90
C ASP A 203 1.83 -29.90 -2.25
N GLU A 204 1.44 -28.65 -2.35
CA GLU A 204 2.16 -27.45 -1.86
C GLU A 204 1.14 -26.51 -1.21
N GLU A 205 1.55 -25.82 -0.16
CA GLU A 205 0.73 -24.84 0.54
C GLU A 205 0.44 -23.62 -0.35
N ILE A 206 -0.78 -23.08 -0.24
CA ILE A 206 -1.17 -21.86 -0.94
C ILE A 206 -0.78 -20.65 -0.07
N VAL A 207 -0.01 -19.76 -0.67
CA VAL A 207 0.28 -18.45 -0.10
C VAL A 207 -0.65 -17.42 -0.76
N ALA A 208 -1.73 -17.07 -0.08
CA ALA A 208 -2.72 -16.11 -0.58
C ALA A 208 -2.32 -14.68 -0.21
N PHE A 209 -1.59 -14.03 -1.10
CA PHE A 209 -1.11 -12.67 -0.89
C PHE A 209 -2.25 -11.66 -0.81
N GLN A 210 -2.13 -10.73 0.14
CA GLN A 210 -3.02 -9.60 0.31
C GLN A 210 -2.21 -8.30 0.34
N ARG A 211 -2.90 -7.21 0.05
CA ARG A 211 -2.33 -5.87 0.14
C ARG A 211 -2.78 -5.18 1.43
N ASN A 212 -2.07 -4.12 1.77
CA ASN A 212 -2.47 -3.26 2.88
C ASN A 212 -3.87 -2.66 2.66
N GLU A 213 -4.56 -2.45 3.74
CA GLU A 213 -5.88 -1.85 3.75
C GLU A 213 -5.89 -0.47 3.08
N GLY A 214 -6.99 -0.15 2.40
CA GLY A 214 -7.13 1.09 1.63
C GLY A 214 -6.39 1.11 0.30
N SER A 215 -5.56 0.10 -0.03
CA SER A 215 -5.00 -0.02 -1.38
C SER A 215 -6.09 -0.38 -2.39
N GLY A 216 -5.94 0.05 -3.65
CA GLY A 216 -6.90 -0.25 -4.71
C GLY A 216 -7.13 -1.75 -4.88
N SER A 217 -6.06 -2.56 -4.89
CA SER A 217 -6.16 -4.02 -5.04
C SER A 217 -6.85 -4.68 -3.85
N GLN A 218 -6.58 -4.25 -2.60
CA GLN A 218 -7.26 -4.80 -1.42
C GLN A 218 -8.74 -4.43 -1.41
N SER A 219 -9.07 -3.21 -1.76
CA SER A 219 -10.47 -2.78 -1.88
C SER A 219 -11.23 -3.57 -2.94
N MET A 220 -10.56 -3.93 -4.05
CA MET A 220 -11.15 -4.79 -5.08
C MET A 220 -11.29 -6.24 -4.62
N LEU A 221 -10.31 -6.78 -3.88
CA LEU A 221 -10.40 -8.12 -3.28
C LEU A 221 -11.58 -8.20 -2.30
N ILE A 222 -11.72 -7.23 -1.41
CA ILE A 222 -12.84 -7.18 -0.45
C ILE A 222 -14.19 -7.19 -1.19
N ARG A 223 -14.34 -6.41 -2.26
CA ARG A 223 -15.55 -6.39 -3.09
C ARG A 223 -15.78 -7.70 -3.82
N PHE A 224 -14.73 -8.33 -4.35
CA PHE A 224 -14.81 -9.64 -4.98
C PHE A 224 -15.28 -10.71 -4.00
N MET A 225 -14.78 -10.69 -2.77
CA MET A 225 -15.16 -11.62 -1.70
C MET A 225 -16.61 -11.40 -1.24
N ALA A 226 -17.15 -10.19 -1.37
CA ALA A 226 -18.49 -9.80 -0.93
C ALA A 226 -18.73 -10.14 0.55
N GLU A 227 -19.67 -11.03 0.87
CA GLU A 227 -19.96 -11.45 2.25
C GLU A 227 -19.04 -12.58 2.76
N THR A 228 -18.18 -13.15 1.89
CA THR A 228 -17.25 -14.21 2.29
C THR A 228 -16.10 -13.56 3.09
N PRO A 229 -15.87 -13.99 4.34
CA PRO A 229 -14.80 -13.42 5.15
C PRO A 229 -13.44 -13.73 4.52
N ILE A 230 -12.52 -12.77 4.59
CA ILE A 230 -11.14 -12.95 4.17
C ILE A 230 -10.34 -13.38 5.39
N MET A 231 -9.49 -14.41 5.26
CA MET A 231 -8.58 -14.81 6.33
C MET A 231 -7.54 -13.72 6.58
N ASP A 232 -7.06 -13.62 7.82
CA ASP A 232 -5.92 -12.77 8.13
C ASP A 232 -4.70 -13.25 7.35
N PRO A 233 -4.04 -12.38 6.57
CA PRO A 233 -2.84 -12.77 5.87
C PRO A 233 -1.73 -13.07 6.89
N PRO A 234 -0.88 -14.07 6.66
CA PRO A 234 0.39 -14.16 7.37
C PRO A 234 1.15 -12.84 7.20
N THR A 235 1.75 -12.34 8.28
CA THR A 235 2.47 -11.04 8.28
C THR A 235 3.54 -10.95 7.19
N GLU A 236 4.12 -12.08 6.84
CA GLU A 236 5.13 -12.25 5.79
C GLU A 236 4.60 -12.02 4.37
N GLN A 237 3.27 -11.96 4.20
CA GLN A 237 2.60 -11.91 2.90
C GLN A 237 1.85 -10.59 2.67
N VAL A 238 1.99 -9.62 3.56
CA VAL A 238 1.46 -8.26 3.39
C VAL A 238 2.45 -7.43 2.60
N ASN A 239 2.08 -7.06 1.40
CA ASN A 239 2.91 -6.25 0.51
C ASN A 239 2.30 -4.87 0.30
N ASP A 240 3.08 -3.82 0.49
CA ASP A 240 2.64 -2.44 0.30
C ASP A 240 2.51 -2.04 -1.17
N PHE A 241 3.20 -2.73 -2.09
CA PHE A 241 3.21 -2.43 -3.51
C PHE A 241 2.89 -3.67 -4.35
N MET A 242 2.20 -3.46 -5.47
CA MET A 242 1.80 -4.55 -6.38
C MET A 242 2.99 -5.35 -6.92
N VAL A 243 4.11 -4.70 -7.16
CA VAL A 243 5.32 -5.32 -7.72
C VAL A 243 5.99 -6.25 -6.71
N GLY A 244 5.91 -5.97 -5.40
CA GLY A 244 6.43 -6.85 -4.36
C GLY A 244 5.84 -8.26 -4.37
N ILE A 245 4.63 -8.42 -4.93
CA ILE A 245 3.98 -9.74 -5.10
C ILE A 245 4.51 -10.46 -6.34
N ILE A 246 4.90 -9.74 -7.38
CA ILE A 246 5.36 -10.32 -8.66
C ILE A 246 6.76 -10.91 -8.52
N ASP A 247 7.59 -10.35 -7.67
CA ASP A 247 8.98 -10.75 -7.48
C ASP A 247 9.16 -11.93 -6.49
N GLN A 248 8.10 -12.42 -5.87
CA GLN A 248 8.08 -13.59 -4.97
C GLN A 248 7.54 -14.83 -5.67
#